data_4badc8d6921bf758ea43532943e4bced
#
_entry.id   4badc8d6921bf758ea43532943e4bced
#
_cell.length_a   1.000
_cell.length_b   1.000
_cell.length_c   1.000
_cell.angle_alpha   90.00
_cell.angle_beta   90.00
_cell.angle_gamma   90.00
#
_symmetry.space_group_name_H-M   'P 1'
#
loop_
_entity.id
_entity.type
_entity.pdbx_description
1 polymer ?
#
loop_
_entity_poly.entity_id
_entity_poly.type
_entity_poly.pdbx_seq_one_letter_code
_entity_poly.pdbx_strand_id
1 'polypeptide(L)'
;MNWLRRKRQKKPGVLGLAFSEQGLAMVWVDPTAETQKLKHWELLVESPSQIGALLAERVVQLELEHMPCSVVLSADHYELQLVEAPNVPVTERLAAVRFLLKDKVKIPLDDLNIDVFSVPEAAYPRPMLYAVGASMQRLIEIRDLILGAGLRLDRIDIREMAVRSLALAL
;
A
#
# COMPACT_ATOMS: atom_id res chain seq x y z
N MET A 1 1.10 7.09 -45.73
CA MET A 1 1.61 7.93 -44.64
C MET A 1 1.58 7.07 -43.37
N ASN A 2 2.72 6.33 -43.13
CA ASN A 2 2.80 5.35 -42.02
C ASN A 2 3.13 6.08 -40.72
N TRP A 3 2.12 6.25 -39.88
CA TRP A 3 2.34 6.63 -38.49
C TRP A 3 2.81 5.39 -37.73
N LEU A 4 4.13 5.17 -37.70
CA LEU A 4 4.76 4.24 -36.75
C LEU A 4 4.55 4.79 -35.33
N ARG A 5 3.50 4.34 -34.66
CA ARG A 5 3.40 4.39 -33.19
C ARG A 5 4.63 3.66 -32.66
N ARG A 6 5.71 4.39 -32.33
CA ARG A 6 6.78 3.86 -31.49
C ARG A 6 6.10 3.26 -30.26
N LYS A 7 6.12 1.93 -30.12
CA LYS A 7 5.77 1.30 -28.84
C LYS A 7 6.68 1.95 -27.80
N ARG A 8 6.12 2.79 -26.93
CA ARG A 8 6.85 3.30 -25.77
C ARG A 8 7.36 2.07 -25.02
N GLN A 9 8.66 1.96 -24.92
CA GLN A 9 9.29 0.86 -24.18
C GLN A 9 8.98 1.11 -22.71
N LYS A 10 8.28 0.17 -22.06
CA LYS A 10 7.96 0.31 -20.62
C LYS A 10 9.26 0.42 -19.85
N LYS A 11 9.38 1.46 -19.03
CA LYS A 11 10.52 1.61 -18.12
C LYS A 11 10.49 0.45 -17.11
N PRO A 12 11.64 -0.17 -16.82
CA PRO A 12 11.70 -1.24 -15.81
C PRO A 12 11.55 -0.65 -14.42
N GLY A 13 11.04 -1.45 -13.49
CA GLY A 13 11.01 -1.12 -12.08
C GLY A 13 9.62 -1.09 -11.46
N VAL A 14 9.59 -0.58 -10.24
CA VAL A 14 8.41 -0.45 -9.40
C VAL A 14 8.38 0.93 -8.76
N LEU A 15 7.19 1.42 -8.48
CA LEU A 15 6.95 2.67 -7.79
C LEU A 15 6.47 2.39 -6.36
N GLY A 16 7.12 2.99 -5.38
CA GLY A 16 6.67 3.08 -4.01
C GLY A 16 6.00 4.43 -3.77
N LEU A 17 4.82 4.43 -3.19
CA LEU A 17 4.05 5.61 -2.82
C LEU A 17 3.71 5.56 -1.34
N ALA A 18 3.97 6.63 -0.59
CA ALA A 18 3.63 6.69 0.83
C ALA A 18 2.90 7.99 1.15
N PHE A 19 1.68 7.87 1.63
CA PHE A 19 0.91 9.02 2.11
C PHE A 19 1.40 9.45 3.51
N SER A 20 1.45 10.76 3.74
CA SER A 20 1.77 11.37 5.01
C SER A 20 1.03 12.71 5.16
N GLU A 21 1.07 13.30 6.36
CA GLU A 21 0.54 14.66 6.60
C GLU A 21 1.23 15.73 5.73
N GLN A 22 2.47 15.48 5.30
CA GLN A 22 3.25 16.41 4.49
C GLN A 22 2.97 16.30 3.00
N GLY A 23 2.30 15.23 2.56
CA GLY A 23 2.02 14.96 1.15
C GLY A 23 2.22 13.50 0.77
N LEU A 24 2.55 13.26 -0.49
CA LEU A 24 2.77 11.95 -1.07
C LEU A 24 4.24 11.76 -1.46
N ALA A 25 4.95 10.92 -0.72
CA ALA A 25 6.30 10.53 -1.10
C ALA A 25 6.23 9.52 -2.26
N MET A 26 7.06 9.75 -3.28
CA MET A 26 7.17 8.90 -4.47
C MET A 26 8.61 8.42 -4.64
N VAL A 27 8.80 7.12 -4.87
CA VAL A 27 10.11 6.50 -5.08
C VAL A 27 10.04 5.53 -6.25
N TRP A 28 10.85 5.75 -7.28
CA TRP A 28 10.99 4.82 -8.40
C TRP A 28 12.28 4.04 -8.26
N VAL A 29 12.17 2.70 -8.24
CA VAL A 29 13.29 1.77 -8.10
C VAL A 29 13.28 0.79 -9.28
N ASP A 30 14.44 0.56 -9.86
CA ASP A 30 14.68 -0.52 -10.81
C ASP A 30 15.53 -1.61 -10.13
N PRO A 31 14.92 -2.69 -9.66
CA PRO A 31 15.64 -3.76 -8.96
C PRO A 31 16.62 -4.54 -9.86
N THR A 32 16.44 -4.44 -11.19
CA THR A 32 17.28 -5.16 -12.16
C THR A 32 18.54 -4.38 -12.55
N ALA A 33 18.64 -3.10 -12.17
CA ALA A 33 19.81 -2.29 -12.46
C ALA A 33 21.01 -2.77 -11.62
N GLU A 34 22.18 -2.92 -12.27
CA GLU A 34 23.40 -3.36 -11.61
C GLU A 34 23.95 -2.33 -10.61
N THR A 35 23.83 -1.05 -10.92
CA THR A 35 24.38 0.05 -10.14
C THR A 35 23.29 0.89 -9.50
N GLN A 36 22.76 1.87 -10.17
CA GLN A 36 21.81 2.83 -9.62
C GLN A 36 20.38 2.27 -9.61
N LYS A 37 20.02 1.49 -8.58
CA LYS A 37 18.67 0.94 -8.41
C LYS A 37 17.62 2.03 -8.15
N LEU A 38 17.92 3.03 -7.33
CA LEU A 38 17.08 4.20 -7.11
C LEU A 38 17.16 5.12 -8.33
N LYS A 39 16.06 5.29 -9.05
CA LYS A 39 15.97 6.09 -10.27
C LYS A 39 15.47 7.49 -10.01
N HIS A 40 14.49 7.62 -9.09
CA HIS A 40 13.90 8.90 -8.74
C HIS A 40 13.27 8.83 -7.35
N TRP A 41 13.25 9.96 -6.65
CA TRP A 41 12.45 10.15 -5.45
C TRP A 41 12.05 11.61 -5.30
N GLU A 42 10.87 11.86 -4.82
CA GLU A 42 10.39 13.19 -4.49
C GLU A 42 9.24 13.14 -3.47
N LEU A 43 9.00 14.27 -2.80
CA LEU A 43 7.82 14.50 -1.99
C LEU A 43 6.90 15.46 -2.74
N LEU A 44 5.73 14.97 -3.14
CA LEU A 44 4.67 15.77 -3.74
C LEU A 44 3.87 16.44 -2.62
N VAL A 45 3.91 17.77 -2.60
CA VAL A 45 3.23 18.57 -1.57
C VAL A 45 2.09 19.32 -2.21
N GLU A 46 0.87 18.87 -1.93
CA GLU A 46 -0.36 19.48 -2.40
C GLU A 46 -1.53 19.15 -1.46
N SER A 47 -2.62 19.88 -1.62
CA SER A 47 -3.86 19.57 -0.92
C SER A 47 -4.38 18.16 -1.27
N PRO A 48 -5.12 17.49 -0.38
CA PRO A 48 -5.69 16.16 -0.65
C PRO A 48 -6.53 16.09 -1.93
N SER A 49 -7.18 17.18 -2.33
CA SER A 49 -7.97 17.24 -3.56
C SER A 49 -7.14 17.39 -4.83
N GLN A 50 -5.90 17.87 -4.73
CA GLN A 50 -5.02 18.14 -5.87
C GLN A 50 -3.87 17.15 -6.02
N ILE A 51 -3.56 16.39 -4.98
CA ILE A 51 -2.44 15.45 -4.98
C ILE A 51 -2.54 14.40 -6.10
N GLY A 52 -3.75 13.96 -6.44
CA GLY A 52 -3.98 13.02 -7.54
C GLY A 52 -3.64 13.62 -8.91
N ALA A 53 -3.98 14.90 -9.14
CA ALA A 53 -3.64 15.60 -10.37
C ALA A 53 -2.12 15.82 -10.49
N LEU A 54 -1.46 16.21 -9.39
CA LEU A 54 -0.02 16.36 -9.35
C LEU A 54 0.71 15.04 -9.59
N LEU A 55 0.22 13.93 -8.99
CA LEU A 55 0.77 12.60 -9.26
C LEU A 55 0.62 12.21 -10.73
N ALA A 56 -0.55 12.45 -11.34
CA ALA A 56 -0.79 12.16 -12.75
C ALA A 56 0.16 12.95 -13.67
N GLU A 57 0.35 14.24 -13.39
CA GLU A 57 1.32 15.07 -14.11
C GLU A 57 2.73 14.50 -14.01
N ARG A 58 3.14 14.10 -12.81
CA ARG A 58 4.47 13.57 -12.57
C ARG A 58 4.70 12.21 -13.23
N VAL A 59 3.67 11.35 -13.22
CA VAL A 59 3.69 10.06 -13.93
C VAL A 59 3.93 10.26 -15.44
N VAL A 60 3.26 11.23 -16.05
CA VAL A 60 3.44 11.56 -17.47
C VAL A 60 4.83 12.16 -17.74
N GLN A 61 5.28 13.11 -16.91
CA GLN A 61 6.59 13.74 -17.06
C GLN A 61 7.75 12.75 -16.98
N LEU A 62 7.62 11.77 -16.09
CA LEU A 62 8.62 10.72 -15.88
C LEU A 62 8.40 9.49 -16.79
N GLU A 63 7.35 9.49 -17.63
CA GLU A 63 6.97 8.37 -18.51
C GLU A 63 6.79 7.05 -17.73
N LEU A 64 6.06 7.10 -16.62
CA LEU A 64 5.82 5.97 -15.72
C LEU A 64 4.42 5.34 -15.87
N GLU A 65 3.69 5.66 -16.93
CA GLU A 65 2.34 5.14 -17.17
C GLU A 65 2.34 3.60 -17.16
N HIS A 66 1.36 3.04 -16.48
CA HIS A 66 1.18 1.61 -16.25
C HIS A 66 2.29 0.94 -15.42
N MET A 67 3.16 1.72 -14.78
CA MET A 67 4.15 1.17 -13.85
C MET A 67 3.44 0.53 -12.64
N PRO A 68 3.87 -0.67 -12.21
CA PRO A 68 3.35 -1.26 -10.99
C PRO A 68 3.75 -0.40 -9.79
N CYS A 69 2.80 -0.17 -8.89
CA CYS A 69 3.08 0.55 -7.67
C CYS A 69 2.56 -0.16 -6.43
N SER A 70 3.28 0.02 -5.33
CA SER A 70 2.88 -0.33 -3.98
C SER A 70 2.62 0.95 -3.20
N VAL A 71 1.51 0.99 -2.48
CA VAL A 71 1.11 2.14 -1.66
C VAL A 71 1.27 1.77 -0.20
N VAL A 72 1.88 2.65 0.60
CA VAL A 72 1.93 2.56 2.05
C VAL A 72 0.95 3.56 2.64
N LEU A 73 0.02 3.07 3.46
CA LEU A 73 -0.96 3.90 4.15
C LEU A 73 -0.29 4.78 5.21
N SER A 74 -0.81 5.98 5.39
CA SER A 74 -0.53 6.78 6.57
C SER A 74 -1.11 6.12 7.83
N ALA A 75 -0.45 6.30 8.96
CA ALA A 75 -0.80 5.63 10.22
C ALA A 75 -2.21 5.98 10.75
N ASP A 76 -2.78 7.09 10.31
CA ASP A 76 -4.14 7.54 10.63
C ASP A 76 -5.23 6.86 9.76
N HIS A 77 -4.83 6.10 8.73
CA HIS A 77 -5.75 5.43 7.80
C HIS A 77 -5.98 3.95 8.11
N TYR A 78 -5.36 3.41 9.15
CA TYR A 78 -5.56 2.03 9.59
C TYR A 78 -5.44 1.90 11.10
N GLU A 79 -5.99 0.84 11.64
CA GLU A 79 -5.81 0.43 13.02
C GLU A 79 -5.13 -0.93 13.07
N LEU A 80 -4.08 -1.04 13.88
CA LEU A 80 -3.32 -2.28 14.09
C LEU A 80 -3.58 -2.80 15.49
N GLN A 81 -4.14 -4.00 15.58
CA GLN A 81 -4.50 -4.64 16.85
C GLN A 81 -3.80 -5.98 17.01
N LEU A 82 -3.23 -6.22 18.18
CA LEU A 82 -2.73 -7.54 18.56
C LEU A 82 -3.87 -8.32 19.22
N VAL A 83 -4.22 -9.47 18.66
CA VAL A 83 -5.33 -10.30 19.14
C VAL A 83 -4.88 -11.75 19.31
N GLU A 84 -5.49 -12.48 20.26
CA GLU A 84 -5.29 -13.93 20.36
C GLU A 84 -5.88 -14.60 19.12
N ALA A 85 -5.13 -15.54 18.53
CA ALA A 85 -5.58 -16.25 17.35
C ALA A 85 -6.82 -17.09 17.69
N PRO A 86 -7.95 -16.87 17.01
CA PRO A 86 -9.13 -17.67 17.27
C PRO A 86 -8.89 -19.13 16.89
N ASN A 87 -9.40 -20.05 17.71
CA ASN A 87 -9.28 -21.49 17.47
C ASN A 87 -10.33 -21.95 16.44
N VAL A 88 -10.15 -21.52 15.20
CA VAL A 88 -11.01 -21.85 14.06
C VAL A 88 -10.15 -22.22 12.84
N PRO A 89 -10.72 -22.91 11.83
CA PRO A 89 -10.04 -23.15 10.58
C PRO A 89 -9.51 -21.85 9.93
N VAL A 90 -8.42 -21.95 9.18
CA VAL A 90 -7.79 -20.78 8.51
C VAL A 90 -8.78 -20.01 7.63
N THR A 91 -9.70 -20.74 6.98
CA THR A 91 -10.76 -20.18 6.12
C THR A 91 -11.78 -19.31 6.87
N GLU A 92 -11.95 -19.53 8.17
CA GLU A 92 -12.90 -18.81 9.02
C GLU A 92 -12.21 -17.71 9.86
N ARG A 93 -10.87 -17.66 9.83
CA ARG A 93 -10.08 -16.79 10.70
C ARG A 93 -10.40 -15.31 10.52
N LEU A 94 -10.52 -14.84 9.29
CA LEU A 94 -10.87 -13.44 9.02
C LEU A 94 -12.24 -13.06 9.58
N ALA A 95 -13.24 -13.93 9.44
CA ALA A 95 -14.57 -13.69 9.98
C ALA A 95 -14.56 -13.64 11.52
N ALA A 96 -13.84 -14.57 12.16
CA ALA A 96 -13.69 -14.59 13.60
C ALA A 96 -12.95 -13.36 14.13
N VAL A 97 -11.85 -12.95 13.48
CA VAL A 97 -11.12 -11.73 13.85
C VAL A 97 -11.96 -10.48 13.64
N ARG A 98 -12.75 -10.40 12.56
CA ARG A 98 -13.69 -9.28 12.34
C ARG A 98 -14.64 -9.10 13.51
N PHE A 99 -15.15 -10.19 14.04
CA PHE A 99 -16.02 -10.16 15.21
C PHE A 99 -15.28 -9.68 16.48
N LEU A 100 -14.03 -10.13 16.68
CA LEU A 100 -13.20 -9.69 17.81
C LEU A 100 -12.82 -8.19 17.74
N LEU A 101 -12.80 -7.62 16.56
CA LEU A 101 -12.46 -6.21 16.37
C LEU A 101 -13.64 -5.26 16.54
N LYS A 102 -14.87 -5.76 16.57
CA LYS A 102 -16.11 -4.97 16.62
C LYS A 102 -16.09 -3.80 17.62
N ASP A 103 -15.58 -4.07 18.82
CA ASP A 103 -15.54 -3.10 19.91
C ASP A 103 -14.14 -2.52 20.15
N LYS A 104 -13.17 -2.82 19.28
CA LYS A 104 -11.77 -2.44 19.42
C LYS A 104 -11.30 -1.43 18.39
N VAL A 105 -12.04 -1.27 17.30
CA VAL A 105 -11.73 -0.34 16.22
C VAL A 105 -12.79 0.75 16.11
N LYS A 106 -12.38 1.91 15.64
CA LYS A 106 -13.28 3.06 15.44
C LYS A 106 -14.01 3.02 14.10
N ILE A 107 -13.53 2.19 13.18
CA ILE A 107 -14.11 2.05 11.84
C ILE A 107 -15.41 1.24 11.94
N PRO A 108 -16.54 1.72 11.40
CA PRO A 108 -17.79 0.96 11.36
C PRO A 108 -17.61 -0.38 10.66
N LEU A 109 -18.27 -1.44 11.17
CA LEU A 109 -18.07 -2.81 10.66
C LEU A 109 -18.45 -2.98 9.19
N ASP A 110 -19.40 -2.25 8.69
CA ASP A 110 -19.84 -2.25 7.30
C ASP A 110 -18.81 -1.61 6.35
N ASP A 111 -17.98 -0.69 6.87
CA ASP A 111 -16.86 -0.08 6.14
C ASP A 111 -15.49 -0.72 6.47
N LEU A 112 -15.43 -1.65 7.41
CA LEU A 112 -14.18 -2.23 7.89
C LEU A 112 -13.66 -3.31 6.94
N ASN A 113 -12.52 -3.04 6.29
CA ASN A 113 -11.71 -4.05 5.62
C ASN A 113 -10.62 -4.56 6.58
N ILE A 114 -10.39 -5.87 6.63
CA ILE A 114 -9.45 -6.50 7.56
C ILE A 114 -8.49 -7.40 6.81
N ASP A 115 -7.23 -7.35 7.25
CA ASP A 115 -6.24 -8.37 6.96
C ASP A 115 -5.54 -8.82 8.25
N VAL A 116 -4.97 -10.03 8.24
CA VAL A 116 -4.31 -10.61 9.42
C VAL A 116 -2.98 -11.23 9.06
N PHE A 117 -2.00 -11.09 9.94
CA PHE A 117 -0.73 -11.78 9.82
C PHE A 117 -0.26 -12.35 11.15
N SER A 118 0.40 -13.52 11.09
CA SER A 118 0.84 -14.24 12.27
C SER A 118 2.03 -13.58 12.92
N VAL A 119 2.03 -13.58 14.24
CA VAL A 119 3.22 -13.27 15.05
C VAL A 119 4.07 -14.53 15.16
N PRO A 120 5.42 -14.44 15.19
CA PRO A 120 6.27 -15.60 15.46
C PRO A 120 5.88 -16.31 16.76
N GLU A 121 5.75 -17.65 16.72
CA GLU A 121 5.26 -18.45 17.84
C GLU A 121 6.07 -18.27 19.13
N ALA A 122 7.39 -18.02 19.01
CA ALA A 122 8.26 -17.80 20.15
C ALA A 122 8.04 -16.46 20.87
N ALA A 123 7.25 -15.53 20.32
CA ALA A 123 7.08 -14.19 20.86
C ALA A 123 6.04 -14.14 22.00
N TYR A 124 5.10 -15.11 22.07
CA TYR A 124 4.01 -15.11 23.04
C TYR A 124 3.68 -16.54 23.53
N PRO A 125 3.16 -16.68 24.75
CA PRO A 125 2.76 -17.99 25.31
C PRO A 125 1.56 -18.62 24.58
N ARG A 126 0.81 -17.83 23.81
CA ARG A 126 -0.35 -18.26 23.02
C ARG A 126 -0.20 -17.75 21.59
N PRO A 127 -0.79 -18.45 20.63
CA PRO A 127 -0.80 -17.96 19.25
C PRO A 127 -1.46 -16.60 19.14
N MET A 128 -0.75 -15.63 18.58
CA MET A 128 -1.21 -14.25 18.41
C MET A 128 -1.24 -13.89 16.93
N LEU A 129 -2.12 -12.94 16.59
CA LEU A 129 -2.23 -12.34 15.27
C LEU A 129 -2.17 -10.83 15.40
N TYR A 130 -1.53 -10.18 14.45
CA TYR A 130 -1.81 -8.80 14.15
C TYR A 130 -3.01 -8.73 13.21
N ALA A 131 -4.01 -7.95 13.57
CA ALA A 131 -5.14 -7.62 12.72
C ALA A 131 -5.04 -6.16 12.32
N VAL A 132 -5.09 -5.91 11.02
CA VAL A 132 -5.11 -4.57 10.43
C VAL A 132 -6.53 -4.28 9.99
N GLY A 133 -7.11 -3.18 10.45
CA GLY A 133 -8.40 -2.67 10.00
C GLY A 133 -8.21 -1.35 9.26
N ALA A 134 -8.80 -1.21 8.08
CA ALA A 134 -8.83 0.02 7.31
C ALA A 134 -10.23 0.25 6.72
N SER A 135 -10.62 1.54 6.52
CA SER A 135 -11.87 1.88 5.86
C SER A 135 -11.85 1.43 4.40
N MET A 136 -12.85 0.65 3.99
CA MET A 136 -13.02 0.21 2.60
C MET A 136 -13.19 1.40 1.67
N GLN A 137 -13.96 2.41 2.10
CA GLN A 137 -14.13 3.64 1.33
C GLN A 137 -12.77 4.32 1.08
N ARG A 138 -11.93 4.41 2.11
CA ARG A 138 -10.59 5.02 1.98
C ARG A 138 -9.68 4.23 1.05
N LEU A 139 -9.73 2.91 1.11
CA LEU A 139 -8.96 2.05 0.19
C LEU A 139 -9.40 2.23 -1.26
N ILE A 140 -10.71 2.39 -1.50
CA ILE A 140 -11.28 2.68 -2.81
C ILE A 140 -10.80 4.05 -3.33
N GLU A 141 -10.85 5.09 -2.50
CA GLU A 141 -10.36 6.43 -2.86
C GLU A 141 -8.88 6.40 -3.27
N ILE A 142 -8.03 5.72 -2.50
CA ILE A 142 -6.61 5.56 -2.83
C ILE A 142 -6.44 4.80 -4.14
N ARG A 143 -7.14 3.68 -4.32
CA ARG A 143 -7.14 2.91 -5.57
C ARG A 143 -7.49 3.79 -6.78
N ASP A 144 -8.57 4.54 -6.67
CA ASP A 144 -9.07 5.36 -7.77
C ASP A 144 -8.12 6.53 -8.09
N LEU A 145 -7.49 7.11 -7.08
CA LEU A 145 -6.43 8.10 -7.24
C LEU A 145 -5.24 7.51 -8.03
N ILE A 146 -4.77 6.33 -7.66
CA ILE A 146 -3.64 5.66 -8.32
C ILE A 146 -3.96 5.28 -9.76
N LEU A 147 -5.14 4.70 -9.99
CA LEU A 147 -5.59 4.34 -11.34
C LEU A 147 -5.82 5.59 -12.20
N GLY A 148 -6.39 6.65 -11.62
CA GLY A 148 -6.57 7.94 -12.28
C GLY A 148 -5.26 8.62 -12.67
N ALA A 149 -4.19 8.40 -11.92
CA ALA A 149 -2.83 8.85 -12.28
C ALA A 149 -2.17 8.00 -13.38
N GLY A 150 -2.85 6.97 -13.89
CA GLY A 150 -2.32 6.12 -14.97
C GLY A 150 -1.36 5.03 -14.50
N LEU A 151 -1.27 4.77 -13.21
CA LEU A 151 -0.46 3.71 -12.61
C LEU A 151 -1.24 2.39 -12.49
N ARG A 152 -0.52 1.31 -12.23
CA ARG A 152 -1.10 0.00 -11.90
C ARG A 152 -0.90 -0.27 -10.41
N LEU A 153 -1.97 -0.31 -9.63
CA LEU A 153 -1.90 -0.64 -8.22
C LEU A 153 -1.69 -2.15 -8.05
N ASP A 154 -0.57 -2.54 -7.44
CA ASP A 154 -0.25 -3.94 -7.13
C ASP A 154 -0.65 -4.29 -5.70
N ARG A 155 -0.40 -3.40 -4.73
CA ARG A 155 -0.77 -3.61 -3.33
C ARG A 155 -0.94 -2.30 -2.57
N ILE A 156 -1.72 -2.37 -1.51
CA ILE A 156 -1.76 -1.38 -0.43
C ILE A 156 -1.21 -2.05 0.81
N ASP A 157 -0.29 -1.42 1.50
CA ASP A 157 0.43 -1.95 2.65
C ASP A 157 0.39 -0.96 3.81
N ILE A 158 0.75 -1.42 5.00
CA ILE A 158 0.93 -0.57 6.19
C ILE A 158 2.43 -0.33 6.44
N ARG A 159 2.74 0.72 7.17
CA ARG A 159 4.13 1.12 7.44
C ARG A 159 4.95 0.01 8.08
N GLU A 160 4.38 -0.70 9.05
CA GLU A 160 5.04 -1.78 9.79
C GLU A 160 5.47 -2.93 8.87
N MET A 161 4.62 -3.30 7.90
CA MET A 161 4.92 -4.35 6.95
C MET A 161 5.93 -3.91 5.88
N ALA A 162 5.88 -2.64 5.47
CA ALA A 162 6.89 -2.06 4.59
C ALA A 162 8.27 -2.05 5.24
N VAL A 163 8.36 -1.62 6.52
CA VAL A 163 9.61 -1.63 7.31
C VAL A 163 10.10 -3.06 7.54
N ARG A 164 9.21 -4.01 7.88
CA ARG A 164 9.56 -5.42 8.00
C ARG A 164 10.16 -5.97 6.70
N SER A 165 9.54 -5.68 5.57
CA SER A 165 10.03 -6.12 4.25
C SER A 165 11.41 -5.56 3.95
N LEU A 166 11.67 -4.30 4.31
CA LEU A 166 13.00 -3.69 4.18
C LEU A 166 14.03 -4.38 5.07
N ALA A 167 13.70 -4.64 6.34
CA ALA A 167 14.60 -5.31 7.28
C ALA A 167 14.96 -6.74 6.87
N LEU A 168 14.09 -7.44 6.14
CA LEU A 168 14.35 -8.77 5.60
C LEU A 168 15.19 -8.75 4.30
N ALA A 169 15.31 -7.60 3.66
CA ALA A 169 16.06 -7.43 2.42
C ALA A 169 17.51 -6.93 2.64
N LEU A 170 17.85 -6.53 3.87
CA LEU A 170 19.21 -6.08 4.30
C LEU A 170 20.00 -7.23 4.85
#